data_bec55bbd62ff9c729e9d1820b5e31b23
#
_entry.id   bec55bbd62ff9c729e9d1820b5e31b23
#
_cell.length_a   1.000
_cell.length_b   1.000
_cell.length_c   1.000
_cell.angle_alpha   90.00
_cell.angle_beta   90.00
_cell.angle_gamma   90.00
#
_symmetry.space_group_name_H-M   'P 1'
#
loop_
_entity.id
_entity.type
_entity.pdbx_description
1 polymer ?
#
loop_
_entity_poly.entity_id
_entity_poly.type
_entity_poly.pdbx_seq_one_letter_code
_entity_poly.pdbx_strand_id
1 'polypeptide(L)'
;MSEKIFKIEKGGKPVDGSFKRIPNFEDEKFKLDPHSFVVCGEDISDLDFSNQKDALDFLRFDNRTIFPNIDKLPLGFDPNKILEEGKNPGLGIRNLHKKGITGKGINVAIIDQRLDTQHLEFKDNLINYRDCFLSSFENNADFHGNAVSSLLCGKSIGVSPDVKLVYFATSSMLGEPNEKPLLQGDRKIYVSSYIKALKRILFINSKLSSERERFSVVSINLAGLHNNQEYTELIKELISKGVFVISCDSSIFYDGKSFCTLDRKINSNPDDINSYLPGYWWKNKSLENCLLIPAGGRTVAGYFGHNNYIYIGAGAGMSWSTPYLAGVYALMKQVYFNITPKLFWDICFKTSEPLIYNDKKYGMVIQPERMVRFLENELLKKIHKDISL
;
A
#
# COMPACT_ATOMS: atom_id res chain seq x y z
N MET A 1 31.62 7.87 1.22
CA MET A 1 31.11 7.36 -0.08
C MET A 1 29.59 7.24 -0.16
N SER A 2 28.86 7.13 0.96
CA SER A 2 27.38 6.97 0.99
C SER A 2 26.61 8.19 0.47
N GLU A 3 27.07 9.41 0.74
CA GLU A 3 26.33 10.64 0.35
C GLU A 3 26.16 10.86 -1.18
N LYS A 4 27.00 10.25 -2.01
CA LYS A 4 26.87 10.36 -3.48
C LYS A 4 25.92 9.35 -4.11
N ILE A 5 25.46 8.32 -3.35
CA ILE A 5 24.58 7.26 -3.85
C ILE A 5 23.11 7.65 -3.74
N PHE A 6 22.77 8.37 -2.67
CA PHE A 6 21.42 8.85 -2.41
C PHE A 6 21.29 10.34 -2.74
N LYS A 7 20.24 10.68 -3.49
CA LYS A 7 19.91 12.06 -3.87
C LYS A 7 18.41 12.18 -4.01
N ILE A 8 17.84 13.23 -3.47
CA ILE A 8 16.46 13.62 -3.73
C ILE A 8 16.47 14.55 -4.95
N GLU A 9 16.01 14.06 -6.09
CA GLU A 9 15.72 14.86 -7.28
C GLU A 9 14.41 15.61 -7.05
N LYS A 10 14.10 16.58 -7.92
CA LYS A 10 12.85 17.34 -7.80
C LYS A 10 11.67 16.39 -8.02
N GLY A 11 10.89 16.15 -6.97
CA GLY A 11 9.66 15.35 -7.03
C GLY A 11 8.52 16.04 -7.74
N GLY A 12 7.38 15.34 -7.80
CA GLY A 12 6.15 15.89 -8.31
C GLY A 12 5.65 17.06 -7.47
N LYS A 13 4.98 18.01 -8.10
CA LYS A 13 4.30 19.12 -7.43
C LYS A 13 2.86 18.71 -7.10
N PRO A 14 2.28 19.20 -6.02
CA PRO A 14 0.84 19.08 -5.81
C PRO A 14 0.05 19.60 -7.02
N VAL A 15 -1.10 18.99 -7.26
CA VAL A 15 -2.04 19.41 -8.31
C VAL A 15 -3.06 20.36 -7.70
N ASP A 16 -3.34 21.47 -8.38
CA ASP A 16 -4.46 22.34 -8.04
C ASP A 16 -5.74 21.74 -8.61
N GLY A 17 -6.82 21.80 -7.83
CA GLY A 17 -8.14 21.39 -8.29
C GLY A 17 -8.91 20.51 -7.30
N SER A 18 -9.97 19.96 -7.83
CA SER A 18 -10.90 19.08 -7.14
C SER A 18 -11.32 17.95 -8.07
N PHE A 19 -11.97 16.93 -7.53
CA PHE A 19 -12.53 15.86 -8.34
C PHE A 19 -13.93 15.52 -7.87
N LYS A 20 -14.90 15.65 -8.79
CA LYS A 20 -16.33 15.42 -8.54
C LYS A 20 -16.87 14.32 -9.43
N ARG A 21 -17.44 13.33 -8.83
CA ARG A 21 -18.32 12.34 -9.45
C ARG A 21 -19.37 11.94 -8.43
N ILE A 22 -20.61 12.32 -8.67
CA ILE A 22 -21.74 12.00 -7.78
C ILE A 22 -22.66 11.06 -8.54
N PRO A 23 -23.08 9.93 -7.92
CA PRO A 23 -24.05 9.03 -8.52
C PRO A 23 -25.40 9.74 -8.75
N ASN A 24 -26.10 9.37 -9.81
CA ASN A 24 -27.53 9.66 -9.90
C ASN A 24 -28.29 8.62 -9.07
N PHE A 25 -28.62 8.96 -7.84
CA PHE A 25 -29.31 8.06 -6.91
C PHE A 25 -30.78 7.75 -7.31
N GLU A 26 -31.34 8.51 -8.24
CA GLU A 26 -32.71 8.31 -8.77
C GLU A 26 -32.74 7.32 -9.95
N ASP A 27 -31.56 6.98 -10.50
CA ASP A 27 -31.46 6.02 -11.60
C ASP A 27 -31.47 4.59 -11.05
N GLU A 28 -32.58 3.86 -11.20
CA GLU A 28 -32.74 2.46 -10.79
C GLU A 28 -31.71 1.52 -11.45
N LYS A 29 -31.12 1.89 -12.58
CA LYS A 29 -30.06 1.14 -13.26
C LYS A 29 -28.66 1.43 -12.74
N PHE A 30 -28.54 2.48 -11.90
CA PHE A 30 -27.26 2.86 -11.35
C PHE A 30 -26.75 1.78 -10.38
N LYS A 31 -25.55 1.28 -10.64
CA LYS A 31 -24.85 0.38 -9.74
C LYS A 31 -23.72 1.12 -9.07
N LEU A 32 -23.75 1.16 -7.74
CA LEU A 32 -22.65 1.66 -6.96
C LEU A 32 -21.37 0.84 -7.23
N ASP A 33 -20.31 1.52 -7.62
CA ASP A 33 -18.99 0.97 -7.76
C ASP A 33 -17.95 1.86 -7.05
N PRO A 34 -16.75 1.34 -6.77
CA PRO A 34 -15.71 2.06 -6.02
C PRO A 34 -15.23 3.39 -6.65
N HIS A 35 -15.60 3.67 -7.88
CA HIS A 35 -15.21 4.89 -8.60
C HIS A 35 -16.38 5.83 -8.89
N SER A 36 -17.58 5.43 -8.48
CA SER A 36 -18.81 6.18 -8.83
C SER A 36 -19.09 7.36 -7.92
N PHE A 37 -18.50 7.41 -6.70
CA PHE A 37 -18.76 8.46 -5.75
C PHE A 37 -17.45 9.09 -5.25
N VAL A 38 -17.07 10.23 -5.82
CA VAL A 38 -15.84 10.97 -5.49
C VAL A 38 -16.15 12.46 -5.38
N VAL A 39 -15.75 13.10 -4.26
CA VAL A 39 -16.03 14.51 -3.98
C VAL A 39 -14.82 15.23 -3.36
N CYS A 40 -13.63 14.88 -3.78
CA CYS A 40 -12.40 15.47 -3.23
C CYS A 40 -12.32 16.97 -3.57
N GLY A 41 -12.20 17.83 -2.54
CA GLY A 41 -12.08 19.27 -2.67
C GLY A 41 -13.36 19.99 -3.11
N GLU A 42 -14.51 19.34 -3.07
CA GLU A 42 -15.77 19.88 -3.52
C GLU A 42 -16.60 20.41 -2.34
N ASP A 43 -17.39 21.45 -2.61
CA ASP A 43 -18.49 21.87 -1.74
C ASP A 43 -19.75 21.12 -2.13
N ILE A 44 -20.23 20.27 -1.22
CA ILE A 44 -21.43 19.45 -1.38
C ILE A 44 -22.47 19.77 -0.27
N SER A 45 -22.33 20.92 0.38
CA SER A 45 -23.17 21.33 1.52
C SER A 45 -24.66 21.43 1.21
N ASP A 46 -25.01 21.66 -0.05
CA ASP A 46 -26.41 21.75 -0.50
C ASP A 46 -27.10 20.39 -0.69
N LEU A 47 -26.33 19.29 -0.75
CA LEU A 47 -26.86 17.96 -1.03
C LEU A 47 -27.44 17.30 0.23
N ASP A 48 -28.33 16.33 0.02
CA ASP A 48 -28.92 15.51 1.08
C ASP A 48 -28.56 14.03 0.88
N PHE A 49 -27.85 13.48 1.85
CA PHE A 49 -27.40 12.08 1.87
C PHE A 49 -28.05 11.29 3.02
N SER A 50 -29.03 11.83 3.72
CA SER A 50 -29.64 11.20 4.90
C SER A 50 -30.08 9.76 4.67
N ASN A 51 -30.52 9.44 3.45
CA ASN A 51 -30.98 8.12 3.03
C ASN A 51 -29.95 7.31 2.20
N GLN A 52 -28.69 7.79 2.07
CA GLN A 52 -27.68 7.21 1.15
C GLN A 52 -26.58 6.45 1.88
N LYS A 53 -26.90 5.76 2.99
CA LYS A 53 -25.91 5.07 3.83
C LYS A 53 -25.01 4.12 3.05
N ASP A 54 -25.59 3.25 2.20
CA ASP A 54 -24.84 2.25 1.44
C ASP A 54 -23.94 2.88 0.36
N ALA A 55 -24.36 4.04 -0.18
CA ALA A 55 -23.56 4.77 -1.15
C ALA A 55 -22.30 5.36 -0.50
N LEU A 56 -22.39 5.80 0.75
CA LEU A 56 -21.27 6.36 1.48
C LEU A 56 -20.16 5.35 1.81
N ASP A 57 -20.46 4.04 1.78
CA ASP A 57 -19.42 3.00 1.87
C ASP A 57 -18.41 3.06 0.72
N PHE A 58 -18.81 3.60 -0.44
CA PHE A 58 -17.95 3.78 -1.62
C PHE A 58 -17.41 5.20 -1.77
N LEU A 59 -17.75 6.09 -0.83
CA LEU A 59 -17.38 7.49 -0.92
C LEU A 59 -15.86 7.68 -0.86
N ARG A 60 -15.35 8.56 -1.74
CA ARG A 60 -14.00 9.12 -1.68
C ARG A 60 -14.11 10.62 -1.47
N PHE A 61 -13.47 11.11 -0.44
CA PHE A 61 -13.44 12.53 -0.10
C PHE A 61 -12.10 12.90 0.52
N ASP A 62 -11.80 14.17 0.58
CA ASP A 62 -10.57 14.64 1.21
C ASP A 62 -10.84 15.66 2.34
N ASN A 63 -9.79 16.04 3.02
CA ASN A 63 -9.86 17.01 4.14
C ASN A 63 -10.23 18.44 3.71
N ARG A 64 -10.50 18.70 2.43
CA ARG A 64 -11.00 19.97 1.88
C ARG A 64 -12.47 19.91 1.49
N THR A 65 -13.07 18.73 1.47
CA THR A 65 -14.48 18.53 1.12
C THR A 65 -15.38 19.19 2.16
N ILE A 66 -16.32 20.02 1.71
CA ILE A 66 -17.32 20.67 2.56
C ILE A 66 -18.60 19.84 2.51
N PHE A 67 -18.92 19.18 3.61
CA PHE A 67 -20.10 18.33 3.74
C PHE A 67 -21.34 19.12 4.16
N PRO A 68 -22.57 18.60 3.90
CA PRO A 68 -23.80 19.17 4.43
C PRO A 68 -23.88 19.07 5.96
N ASN A 69 -24.84 19.78 6.52
CA ASN A 69 -25.15 19.69 7.95
C ASN A 69 -25.50 18.25 8.35
N ILE A 70 -25.33 17.93 9.64
CA ILE A 70 -25.45 16.56 10.17
C ILE A 70 -26.85 15.94 9.96
N ASP A 71 -27.89 16.76 9.90
CA ASP A 71 -29.28 16.35 9.62
C ASP A 71 -29.51 15.85 8.20
N LYS A 72 -28.62 16.22 7.27
CA LYS A 72 -28.59 15.75 5.88
C LYS A 72 -27.59 14.60 5.65
N LEU A 73 -26.99 14.05 6.70
CA LEU A 73 -26.07 12.92 6.63
C LEU A 73 -26.69 11.69 7.32
N PRO A 74 -26.35 10.45 6.92
CA PRO A 74 -26.80 9.27 7.62
C PRO A 74 -26.37 9.28 9.09
N LEU A 75 -27.19 8.70 9.94
CA LEU A 75 -26.90 8.63 11.38
C LEU A 75 -25.51 8.02 11.65
N GLY A 76 -24.67 8.77 12.37
CA GLY A 76 -23.33 8.37 12.74
C GLY A 76 -22.27 8.59 11.66
N PHE A 77 -22.60 9.18 10.53
CA PHE A 77 -21.62 9.58 9.52
C PHE A 77 -20.98 10.92 9.93
N ASP A 78 -19.71 10.85 10.35
CA ASP A 78 -18.86 12.00 10.66
C ASP A 78 -17.62 11.97 9.76
N PRO A 79 -17.54 12.81 8.72
CA PRO A 79 -16.44 12.76 7.76
C PRO A 79 -15.07 13.02 8.39
N ASN A 80 -14.97 13.90 9.39
CA ASN A 80 -13.70 14.19 10.06
C ASN A 80 -13.22 12.99 10.89
N LYS A 81 -14.13 12.36 11.61
CA LYS A 81 -13.85 11.13 12.38
C LYS A 81 -13.46 9.99 11.44
N ILE A 82 -14.18 9.79 10.35
CA ILE A 82 -13.90 8.75 9.36
C ILE A 82 -12.52 8.95 8.73
N LEU A 83 -12.17 10.19 8.36
CA LEU A 83 -10.87 10.54 7.80
C LEU A 83 -9.74 10.22 8.81
N GLU A 84 -9.93 10.54 10.09
CA GLU A 84 -8.91 10.32 11.13
C GLU A 84 -8.79 8.84 11.49
N GLU A 85 -9.89 8.13 11.68
CA GLU A 85 -9.90 6.68 11.95
C GLU A 85 -9.35 5.88 10.75
N GLY A 86 -9.57 6.38 9.53
CA GLY A 86 -9.02 5.84 8.29
C GLY A 86 -7.49 5.77 8.26
N LYS A 87 -6.80 6.61 9.02
CA LYS A 87 -5.33 6.62 9.13
C LYS A 87 -4.78 5.40 9.89
N ASN A 88 -5.57 4.75 10.76
CA ASN A 88 -5.09 3.57 11.47
C ASN A 88 -4.88 2.40 10.49
N PRO A 89 -3.66 1.82 10.39
CA PRO A 89 -3.39 0.66 9.54
C PRO A 89 -4.26 -0.56 9.84
N GLY A 90 -4.71 -0.69 11.09
CA GLY A 90 -5.53 -1.80 11.57
C GLY A 90 -4.74 -3.06 11.93
N LEU A 91 -5.48 -4.07 12.41
CA LEU A 91 -4.99 -5.40 12.77
C LEU A 91 -3.79 -5.36 13.75
N GLY A 92 -3.85 -4.42 14.73
CA GLY A 92 -2.86 -4.32 15.81
C GLY A 92 -1.54 -3.63 15.43
N ILE A 93 -1.40 -3.05 14.25
CA ILE A 93 -0.16 -2.35 13.84
C ILE A 93 0.21 -1.25 14.84
N ARG A 94 -0.75 -0.43 15.29
CA ARG A 94 -0.46 0.62 16.28
C ARG A 94 0.01 0.09 17.63
N ASN A 95 -0.37 -1.13 18.00
CA ASN A 95 0.14 -1.78 19.21
C ASN A 95 1.63 -2.17 19.03
N LEU A 96 2.02 -2.59 17.84
CA LEU A 96 3.44 -2.81 17.52
C LEU A 96 4.24 -1.51 17.58
N HIS A 97 3.69 -0.41 17.05
CA HIS A 97 4.31 0.92 17.15
C HIS A 97 4.54 1.35 18.60
N LYS A 98 3.56 1.15 19.50
CA LYS A 98 3.70 1.42 20.94
C LYS A 98 4.83 0.62 21.60
N LYS A 99 5.19 -0.54 21.03
CA LYS A 99 6.32 -1.38 21.48
C LYS A 99 7.65 -0.99 20.80
N GLY A 100 7.67 0.09 19.99
CA GLY A 100 8.85 0.53 19.25
C GLY A 100 9.16 -0.30 18.00
N ILE A 101 8.23 -1.16 17.57
CA ILE A 101 8.35 -1.93 16.32
C ILE A 101 7.70 -1.11 15.21
N THR A 102 8.52 -0.31 14.52
CA THR A 102 8.10 0.74 13.58
C THR A 102 8.79 0.65 12.21
N GLY A 103 9.59 -0.39 11.99
CA GLY A 103 10.45 -0.55 10.80
C GLY A 103 11.76 0.23 10.89
N LYS A 104 12.12 0.74 12.07
CA LYS A 104 13.34 1.53 12.30
C LYS A 104 14.58 0.76 11.90
N GLY A 105 15.45 1.42 11.12
CA GLY A 105 16.70 0.84 10.63
C GLY A 105 16.57 -0.03 9.38
N ILE A 106 15.35 -0.12 8.80
CA ILE A 106 15.11 -0.88 7.56
C ILE A 106 15.01 0.06 6.38
N ASN A 107 15.71 -0.25 5.30
CA ASN A 107 15.67 0.46 4.03
C ASN A 107 14.65 -0.21 3.09
N VAL A 108 13.73 0.58 2.57
CA VAL A 108 12.66 0.14 1.68
C VAL A 108 12.72 0.94 0.37
N ALA A 109 12.57 0.26 -0.75
CA ALA A 109 12.38 0.90 -2.04
C ALA A 109 10.92 0.79 -2.49
N ILE A 110 10.34 1.90 -2.98
CA ILE A 110 9.06 1.92 -3.69
C ILE A 110 9.33 2.26 -5.16
N ILE A 111 8.69 1.51 -6.05
CA ILE A 111 8.67 1.76 -7.50
C ILE A 111 7.21 2.03 -7.89
N ASP A 112 6.88 3.30 -8.17
CA ASP A 112 5.51 3.73 -8.47
C ASP A 112 5.51 5.06 -9.24
N GLN A 113 4.34 5.66 -9.45
CA GLN A 113 4.15 6.95 -10.11
C GLN A 113 4.79 8.10 -9.31
N ARG A 114 4.85 9.29 -9.89
CA ARG A 114 5.50 10.46 -9.25
C ARG A 114 4.97 10.79 -7.87
N LEU A 115 5.88 11.08 -6.96
CA LEU A 115 5.62 11.40 -5.57
C LEU A 115 5.72 12.91 -5.30
N ASP A 116 4.84 13.46 -4.48
CA ASP A 116 5.06 14.74 -3.82
C ASP A 116 6.09 14.55 -2.69
N THR A 117 7.36 14.87 -2.96
CA THR A 117 8.46 14.66 -2.02
C THR A 117 8.37 15.52 -0.75
N GLN A 118 7.45 16.49 -0.69
CA GLN A 118 7.25 17.38 0.45
C GLN A 118 6.01 17.03 1.28
N HIS A 119 5.28 15.97 0.92
CA HIS A 119 4.08 15.55 1.66
C HIS A 119 4.43 15.19 3.11
N LEU A 120 3.64 15.69 4.07
CA LEU A 120 3.93 15.59 5.52
C LEU A 120 4.01 14.17 6.04
N GLU A 121 3.38 13.21 5.36
CA GLU A 121 3.39 11.80 5.78
C GLU A 121 4.75 11.13 5.63
N PHE A 122 5.53 11.45 4.61
CA PHE A 122 6.74 10.67 4.30
C PHE A 122 7.97 11.48 3.92
N LYS A 123 7.91 12.83 3.91
CA LYS A 123 9.08 13.67 3.58
C LYS A 123 10.28 13.39 4.47
N ASP A 124 10.06 13.11 5.76
CA ASP A 124 11.12 12.87 6.74
C ASP A 124 11.73 11.46 6.62
N ASN A 125 11.01 10.51 6.00
CA ASN A 125 11.50 9.16 5.71
C ASN A 125 12.28 9.08 4.40
N LEU A 126 12.01 10.02 3.47
CA LEU A 126 12.53 9.99 2.11
C LEU A 126 14.01 10.36 2.09
N ILE A 127 14.87 9.39 1.79
CA ILE A 127 16.32 9.60 1.68
C ILE A 127 16.81 9.66 0.24
N ASN A 128 16.01 9.19 -0.73
CA ASN A 128 16.32 9.29 -2.16
C ASN A 128 15.03 9.31 -2.99
N TYR A 129 15.01 10.16 -4.00
CA TYR A 129 13.96 10.20 -5.02
C TYR A 129 14.61 10.34 -6.40
N ARG A 130 14.12 9.55 -7.36
CA ARG A 130 14.61 9.61 -8.74
C ARG A 130 13.53 9.28 -9.74
N ASP A 131 13.40 10.09 -10.79
CA ASP A 131 12.61 9.75 -11.98
C ASP A 131 13.36 8.74 -12.85
N CYS A 132 12.70 7.65 -13.23
CA CYS A 132 13.25 6.58 -14.07
C CYS A 132 12.74 6.61 -15.50
N PHE A 133 11.95 7.60 -15.88
CA PHE A 133 11.41 7.77 -17.23
C PHE A 133 11.71 9.17 -17.77
N LEU A 134 11.81 9.26 -19.09
CA LEU A 134 11.94 10.54 -19.79
C LEU A 134 10.54 11.13 -19.95
N SER A 135 10.29 12.29 -19.38
CA SER A 135 9.02 12.99 -19.51
C SER A 135 9.25 14.46 -19.76
N SER A 136 8.66 14.96 -20.82
CA SER A 136 8.47 16.39 -21.11
C SER A 136 7.16 16.93 -20.51
N PHE A 137 6.36 16.07 -19.87
CA PHE A 137 5.09 16.43 -19.29
C PHE A 137 5.25 17.11 -17.92
N GLU A 138 4.19 17.77 -17.46
CA GLU A 138 4.15 18.50 -16.20
C GLU A 138 4.71 17.66 -15.03
N ASN A 139 5.50 18.31 -14.18
CA ASN A 139 6.10 17.68 -13.00
C ASN A 139 5.08 17.54 -11.85
N ASN A 140 3.89 17.05 -12.15
CA ASN A 140 2.84 16.85 -11.16
C ASN A 140 3.04 15.54 -10.41
N ALA A 141 2.75 15.56 -9.11
CA ALA A 141 2.62 14.34 -8.33
C ALA A 141 1.40 13.54 -8.79
N ASP A 142 1.49 12.23 -8.67
CA ASP A 142 0.37 11.34 -8.94
C ASP A 142 -0.27 10.88 -7.63
N PHE A 143 -1.58 10.72 -7.65
CA PHE A 143 -2.32 10.23 -6.51
C PHE A 143 -1.80 8.88 -6.01
N HIS A 144 -1.53 7.95 -6.95
CA HIS A 144 -1.17 6.58 -6.61
C HIS A 144 0.18 6.50 -5.88
N GLY A 145 1.20 7.23 -6.32
CA GLY A 145 2.50 7.27 -5.68
C GLY A 145 2.44 7.78 -4.24
N ASN A 146 1.67 8.86 -4.00
CA ASN A 146 1.45 9.41 -2.67
C ASN A 146 0.71 8.41 -1.75
N ALA A 147 -0.37 7.81 -2.26
CA ALA A 147 -1.20 6.88 -1.52
C ALA A 147 -0.39 5.65 -1.05
N VAL A 148 0.31 4.96 -1.97
CA VAL A 148 1.07 3.75 -1.62
C VAL A 148 2.23 4.03 -0.68
N SER A 149 2.90 5.19 -0.83
CA SER A 149 3.96 5.62 0.09
C SER A 149 3.44 5.85 1.50
N SER A 150 2.30 6.54 1.63
CA SER A 150 1.67 6.77 2.92
C SER A 150 1.23 5.48 3.60
N LEU A 151 0.68 4.52 2.85
CA LEU A 151 0.27 3.21 3.39
C LEU A 151 1.45 2.39 3.92
N LEU A 152 2.61 2.49 3.29
CA LEU A 152 3.82 1.81 3.74
C LEU A 152 4.46 2.52 4.93
N CYS A 153 4.81 3.80 4.77
CA CYS A 153 5.70 4.51 5.69
C CYS A 153 5.19 5.88 6.14
N GLY A 154 3.91 6.19 5.93
CA GLY A 154 3.35 7.46 6.42
C GLY A 154 3.45 7.57 7.94
N LYS A 155 3.78 8.77 8.41
CA LYS A 155 3.95 9.08 9.83
C LYS A 155 2.72 8.76 10.67
N SER A 156 1.53 9.05 10.15
CA SER A 156 0.25 8.78 10.83
C SER A 156 -0.56 7.63 10.21
N ILE A 157 -0.24 7.23 8.98
CA ILE A 157 -0.99 6.28 8.16
C ILE A 157 -0.25 4.95 8.01
N GLY A 158 1.08 4.98 8.01
CA GLY A 158 1.92 3.89 7.56
C GLY A 158 1.98 2.70 8.50
N VAL A 159 2.21 1.54 7.91
CA VAL A 159 2.48 0.29 8.63
C VAL A 159 3.86 0.35 9.30
N SER A 160 4.84 0.95 8.64
CA SER A 160 6.23 1.05 9.10
C SER A 160 6.73 2.50 9.03
N PRO A 161 6.32 3.37 9.98
CA PRO A 161 6.55 4.81 9.88
C PRO A 161 8.01 5.24 10.04
N ASP A 162 8.93 4.39 10.51
CA ASP A 162 10.34 4.74 10.74
C ASP A 162 11.31 4.06 9.75
N VAL A 163 10.84 3.50 8.65
CA VAL A 163 11.71 3.00 7.58
C VAL A 163 12.40 4.15 6.86
N LYS A 164 13.55 3.89 6.27
CA LYS A 164 14.18 4.81 5.30
C LYS A 164 13.64 4.50 3.91
N LEU A 165 12.97 5.49 3.30
CA LEU A 165 12.35 5.36 1.99
C LEU A 165 13.29 5.80 0.88
N VAL A 166 13.49 4.91 -0.09
CA VAL A 166 14.06 5.24 -1.41
C VAL A 166 12.96 5.09 -2.45
N TYR A 167 12.78 6.11 -3.25
CA TYR A 167 11.68 6.15 -4.20
C TYR A 167 12.17 6.25 -5.65
N PHE A 168 11.62 5.41 -6.51
CA PHE A 168 11.85 5.44 -7.94
C PHE A 168 10.53 5.72 -8.65
N ALA A 169 10.41 6.92 -9.19
CA ALA A 169 9.24 7.29 -9.97
C ALA A 169 9.28 6.64 -11.36
N THR A 170 8.21 5.96 -11.72
CA THR A 170 8.04 5.22 -12.97
C THR A 170 6.73 5.57 -13.64
N SER A 171 6.57 5.14 -14.88
CA SER A 171 5.30 5.22 -15.61
C SER A 171 5.06 3.93 -16.37
N SER A 172 3.88 3.38 -16.22
CA SER A 172 3.40 2.28 -17.07
C SER A 172 2.74 2.77 -18.36
N MET A 173 2.51 4.08 -18.49
CA MET A 173 1.84 4.70 -19.64
C MET A 173 2.81 5.33 -20.64
N LEU A 174 4.05 5.57 -20.21
CA LEU A 174 5.09 6.22 -20.99
C LEU A 174 6.23 5.23 -21.26
N GLY A 175 6.44 4.87 -22.54
CA GLY A 175 7.53 4.01 -22.97
C GLY A 175 8.74 4.81 -23.48
N GLU A 176 9.86 4.12 -23.60
CA GLU A 176 11.04 4.63 -24.31
C GLU A 176 10.81 4.64 -25.83
N PRO A 177 11.56 5.43 -26.59
CA PRO A 177 11.50 5.39 -28.05
C PRO A 177 11.64 3.96 -28.58
N ASN A 178 10.70 3.51 -29.42
CA ASN A 178 10.63 2.17 -29.99
C ASN A 178 10.33 1.02 -28.99
N GLU A 179 9.98 1.29 -27.74
CA GLU A 179 9.55 0.27 -26.80
C GLU A 179 8.20 -0.32 -27.23
N LYS A 180 8.13 -1.65 -27.30
CA LYS A 180 6.87 -2.36 -27.54
C LYS A 180 6.15 -2.56 -26.20
N PRO A 181 4.90 -2.09 -26.05
CA PRO A 181 4.16 -2.28 -24.82
C PRO A 181 3.78 -3.77 -24.62
N LEU A 182 3.71 -4.18 -23.37
CA LEU A 182 2.98 -5.38 -22.99
C LEU A 182 1.49 -5.12 -23.09
N LEU A 183 0.72 -6.12 -23.48
CA LEU A 183 -0.74 -6.04 -23.56
C LEU A 183 -1.36 -6.78 -22.37
N GLN A 184 -2.26 -6.11 -21.68
CA GLN A 184 -3.08 -6.67 -20.62
C GLN A 184 -4.55 -6.36 -20.95
N GLY A 185 -5.20 -7.25 -21.70
CA GLY A 185 -6.45 -6.92 -22.40
C GLY A 185 -6.17 -5.77 -23.38
N ASP A 186 -7.00 -4.73 -23.33
CA ASP A 186 -6.85 -3.52 -24.16
C ASP A 186 -5.81 -2.52 -23.60
N ARG A 187 -5.27 -2.76 -22.41
CA ARG A 187 -4.31 -1.86 -21.76
C ARG A 187 -2.90 -2.11 -22.25
N LYS A 188 -2.23 -1.04 -22.71
CA LYS A 188 -0.80 -1.02 -23.03
C LYS A 188 0.01 -0.66 -21.78
N ILE A 189 1.02 -1.47 -21.47
CA ILE A 189 1.90 -1.27 -20.30
C ILE A 189 3.34 -1.22 -20.78
N TYR A 190 4.06 -0.16 -20.43
CA TYR A 190 5.48 0.00 -20.68
C TYR A 190 6.29 -0.38 -19.43
N VAL A 191 7.38 -1.10 -19.63
CA VAL A 191 8.15 -1.74 -18.55
C VAL A 191 9.54 -1.14 -18.34
N SER A 192 10.06 -0.38 -19.30
CA SER A 192 11.44 0.14 -19.30
C SER A 192 11.79 0.93 -18.02
N SER A 193 10.90 1.80 -17.55
CA SER A 193 11.13 2.59 -16.34
C SER A 193 11.25 1.72 -15.09
N TYR A 194 10.49 0.62 -15.01
CA TYR A 194 10.56 -0.36 -13.91
C TYR A 194 11.88 -1.15 -13.96
N ILE A 195 12.32 -1.57 -15.16
CA ILE A 195 13.62 -2.22 -15.36
C ILE A 195 14.75 -1.30 -14.92
N LYS A 196 14.72 -0.01 -15.31
CA LYS A 196 15.72 0.98 -14.87
C LYS A 196 15.75 1.10 -13.34
N ALA A 197 14.60 1.16 -12.68
CA ALA A 197 14.50 1.22 -11.23
C ALA A 197 15.11 -0.03 -10.57
N LEU A 198 14.75 -1.23 -11.04
CA LEU A 198 15.28 -2.49 -10.51
C LEU A 198 16.80 -2.63 -10.68
N LYS A 199 17.32 -2.29 -11.86
CA LYS A 199 18.78 -2.25 -12.11
C LYS A 199 19.48 -1.28 -11.15
N ARG A 200 18.86 -0.12 -10.89
CA ARG A 200 19.41 0.86 -9.95
C ARG A 200 19.41 0.36 -8.51
N ILE A 201 18.37 -0.35 -8.07
CA ILE A 201 18.30 -0.99 -6.75
C ILE A 201 19.42 -2.02 -6.61
N LEU A 202 19.60 -2.92 -7.59
CA LEU A 202 20.68 -3.89 -7.61
C LEU A 202 22.06 -3.22 -7.54
N PHE A 203 22.27 -2.17 -8.35
CA PHE A 203 23.51 -1.40 -8.33
C PHE A 203 23.78 -0.77 -6.97
N ILE A 204 22.78 -0.12 -6.35
CA ILE A 204 22.94 0.49 -5.02
C ILE A 204 23.30 -0.59 -4.00
N ASN A 205 22.55 -1.71 -3.95
CA ASN A 205 22.83 -2.82 -3.03
C ASN A 205 24.25 -3.40 -3.22
N SER A 206 24.78 -3.41 -4.44
CA SER A 206 26.16 -3.89 -4.71
C SER A 206 27.24 -2.93 -4.22
N LYS A 207 26.91 -1.65 -3.99
CA LYS A 207 27.85 -0.61 -3.53
C LYS A 207 27.84 -0.42 -2.01
N LEU A 208 26.81 -0.92 -1.33
CA LEU A 208 26.68 -0.81 0.11
C LEU A 208 27.38 -2.00 0.79
N SER A 209 28.33 -1.70 1.66
CA SER A 209 29.15 -2.70 2.36
C SER A 209 28.36 -3.42 3.46
N SER A 210 27.50 -2.70 4.16
CA SER A 210 26.70 -3.26 5.24
C SER A 210 25.38 -3.81 4.72
N GLU A 211 25.03 -5.04 5.11
CA GLU A 211 23.71 -5.62 4.82
C GLU A 211 22.56 -4.79 5.42
N ARG A 212 22.79 -4.13 6.55
CA ARG A 212 21.80 -3.27 7.19
C ARG A 212 21.51 -1.98 6.40
N GLU A 213 22.41 -1.58 5.52
CA GLU A 213 22.24 -0.43 4.64
C GLU A 213 21.56 -0.82 3.31
N ARG A 214 21.54 -2.10 2.95
CA ARG A 214 20.92 -2.60 1.72
C ARG A 214 19.40 -2.55 1.80
N PHE A 215 18.75 -2.44 0.65
CA PHE A 215 17.30 -2.58 0.58
C PHE A 215 16.90 -4.00 1.00
N SER A 216 16.06 -4.06 2.01
CA SER A 216 15.46 -5.31 2.47
C SER A 216 14.11 -5.58 1.81
N VAL A 217 13.45 -4.53 1.30
CA VAL A 217 12.11 -4.58 0.72
C VAL A 217 12.06 -3.75 -0.55
N VAL A 218 11.38 -4.26 -1.56
CA VAL A 218 11.00 -3.53 -2.78
C VAL A 218 9.49 -3.70 -2.99
N SER A 219 8.74 -2.60 -3.00
CA SER A 219 7.30 -2.56 -3.25
C SER A 219 7.01 -2.03 -4.65
N ILE A 220 6.31 -2.84 -5.46
CA ILE A 220 5.91 -2.50 -6.83
C ILE A 220 4.39 -2.64 -6.92
N ASN A 221 3.67 -1.52 -6.96
CA ASN A 221 2.21 -1.56 -6.79
C ASN A 221 1.45 -1.65 -8.12
N LEU A 222 1.97 -2.46 -9.03
CA LEU A 222 1.42 -2.71 -10.36
C LEU A 222 1.41 -4.22 -10.66
N ALA A 223 0.45 -4.65 -11.50
CA ALA A 223 0.36 -6.00 -12.07
C ALA A 223 0.68 -5.98 -13.58
N GLY A 224 0.97 -7.16 -14.14
CA GLY A 224 1.11 -7.38 -15.59
C GLY A 224 2.53 -7.16 -16.14
N LEU A 225 3.50 -6.82 -15.30
CA LEU A 225 4.90 -6.63 -15.73
C LEU A 225 5.65 -7.95 -15.91
N HIS A 226 5.18 -9.04 -15.31
CA HIS A 226 5.82 -10.37 -15.31
C HIS A 226 5.94 -11.02 -16.68
N ASN A 227 5.18 -10.56 -17.69
CA ASN A 227 5.31 -11.02 -19.07
C ASN A 227 6.58 -10.51 -19.78
N ASN A 228 7.35 -9.62 -19.14
CA ASN A 228 8.67 -9.21 -19.64
C ASN A 228 9.75 -10.06 -18.96
N GLN A 229 10.58 -10.71 -19.76
CA GLN A 229 11.62 -11.62 -19.28
C GLN A 229 12.67 -10.89 -18.43
N GLU A 230 13.19 -9.76 -18.90
CA GLU A 230 14.22 -8.99 -18.19
C GLU A 230 13.72 -8.49 -16.83
N TYR A 231 12.48 -7.99 -16.76
CA TYR A 231 11.84 -7.61 -15.50
C TYR A 231 11.78 -8.80 -14.53
N THR A 232 11.35 -9.96 -15.01
CA THR A 232 11.21 -11.17 -14.21
C THR A 232 12.55 -11.68 -13.68
N GLU A 233 13.61 -11.64 -14.50
CA GLU A 233 14.97 -12.01 -14.10
C GLU A 233 15.53 -11.09 -13.01
N LEU A 234 15.33 -9.78 -13.13
CA LEU A 234 15.75 -8.80 -12.12
C LEU A 234 15.03 -9.00 -10.77
N ILE A 235 13.74 -9.33 -10.80
CA ILE A 235 12.98 -9.69 -9.58
C ILE A 235 13.57 -10.94 -8.93
N LYS A 236 13.80 -12.00 -9.70
CA LYS A 236 14.40 -13.25 -9.21
C LYS A 236 15.80 -13.02 -8.63
N GLU A 237 16.60 -12.18 -9.27
CA GLU A 237 17.93 -11.81 -8.76
C GLU A 237 17.84 -11.09 -7.41
N LEU A 238 16.94 -10.13 -7.24
CA LEU A 238 16.71 -9.46 -5.96
C LEU A 238 16.30 -10.45 -4.87
N ILE A 239 15.33 -11.33 -5.16
CA ILE A 239 14.84 -12.35 -4.23
C ILE A 239 15.98 -13.31 -3.83
N SER A 240 16.82 -13.75 -4.77
CA SER A 240 17.97 -14.63 -4.49
C SER A 240 19.01 -13.98 -3.58
N LYS A 241 19.07 -12.65 -3.55
CA LYS A 241 19.92 -11.85 -2.64
C LYS A 241 19.22 -11.52 -1.30
N GLY A 242 18.07 -12.15 -1.00
CA GLY A 242 17.34 -12.00 0.26
C GLY A 242 16.46 -10.76 0.34
N VAL A 243 16.24 -10.04 -0.76
CA VAL A 243 15.32 -8.89 -0.81
C VAL A 243 13.88 -9.39 -0.93
N PHE A 244 12.98 -8.89 -0.09
CA PHE A 244 11.55 -9.13 -0.24
C PHE A 244 10.99 -8.21 -1.32
N VAL A 245 10.72 -8.77 -2.49
CA VAL A 245 10.09 -8.03 -3.58
C VAL A 245 8.61 -8.37 -3.62
N ILE A 246 7.75 -7.41 -3.33
CA ILE A 246 6.30 -7.58 -3.33
C ILE A 246 5.66 -6.77 -4.46
N SER A 247 4.79 -7.41 -5.24
CA SER A 247 4.01 -6.78 -6.31
C SER A 247 2.61 -7.38 -6.37
N CYS A 248 1.72 -6.80 -7.14
CA CYS A 248 0.41 -7.38 -7.40
C CYS A 248 0.48 -8.75 -8.13
N ASP A 249 1.64 -9.11 -8.69
CA ASP A 249 1.92 -10.40 -9.34
C ASP A 249 2.74 -11.38 -8.47
N SER A 250 2.80 -11.17 -7.15
CA SER A 250 3.72 -11.91 -6.25
C SER A 250 3.56 -13.43 -6.25
N SER A 251 2.37 -13.95 -6.55
CA SER A 251 2.14 -15.41 -6.66
C SER A 251 3.08 -16.10 -7.65
N ILE A 252 3.54 -15.38 -8.67
CA ILE A 252 4.47 -15.88 -9.70
C ILE A 252 5.88 -16.13 -9.14
N PHE A 253 6.25 -15.37 -8.12
CA PHE A 253 7.61 -15.36 -7.55
C PHE A 253 7.73 -16.15 -6.25
N TYR A 254 6.61 -16.54 -5.61
CA TYR A 254 6.56 -17.16 -4.29
C TYR A 254 5.70 -18.43 -4.25
N ASP A 255 5.91 -19.36 -5.18
CA ASP A 255 5.30 -20.69 -5.20
C ASP A 255 3.76 -20.65 -5.08
N GLY A 256 3.13 -19.72 -5.79
CA GLY A 256 1.67 -19.55 -5.79
C GLY A 256 1.12 -18.86 -4.55
N LYS A 257 1.94 -18.45 -3.57
CA LYS A 257 1.49 -17.66 -2.41
C LYS A 257 0.95 -16.33 -2.88
N SER A 258 -0.32 -16.10 -2.62
CA SER A 258 -1.05 -14.93 -3.09
C SER A 258 -1.69 -14.16 -1.94
N PHE A 259 -2.08 -12.93 -2.23
CA PHE A 259 -2.84 -12.10 -1.32
C PHE A 259 -3.96 -11.37 -2.07
N CYS A 260 -4.98 -10.97 -1.34
CA CYS A 260 -6.11 -10.21 -1.85
C CYS A 260 -6.50 -9.11 -0.86
N THR A 261 -7.45 -8.27 -1.24
CA THR A 261 -7.84 -7.10 -0.48
C THR A 261 -8.94 -7.38 0.54
N LEU A 262 -8.92 -6.63 1.63
CA LEU A 262 -10.02 -6.46 2.57
C LEU A 262 -10.51 -5.02 2.53
N ASP A 263 -11.81 -4.83 2.61
CA ASP A 263 -12.44 -3.53 2.82
C ASP A 263 -12.91 -3.42 4.28
N ARG A 264 -12.61 -2.29 4.95
CA ARG A 264 -13.04 -2.04 6.31
C ARG A 264 -14.37 -1.30 6.31
N LYS A 265 -15.29 -1.71 7.17
CA LYS A 265 -16.56 -1.03 7.39
C LYS A 265 -16.32 0.37 8.00
N ILE A 266 -17.08 1.35 7.55
CA ILE A 266 -17.06 2.70 8.13
C ILE A 266 -17.42 2.62 9.63
N ASN A 267 -16.83 3.49 10.44
CA ASN A 267 -17.06 3.58 11.89
C ASN A 267 -16.82 2.26 12.64
N SER A 268 -15.99 1.36 12.15
CA SER A 268 -15.66 0.11 12.82
C SER A 268 -14.24 0.13 13.39
N ASN A 269 -14.01 -0.69 14.43
CA ASN A 269 -12.68 -0.80 15.04
C ASN A 269 -11.67 -1.38 14.06
N PRO A 270 -10.61 -0.65 13.66
CA PRO A 270 -9.64 -1.13 12.71
C PRO A 270 -8.82 -2.34 13.17
N ASP A 271 -8.78 -2.60 14.47
CA ASP A 271 -8.02 -3.72 15.05
C ASP A 271 -8.86 -4.98 15.27
N ASP A 272 -10.18 -4.92 14.99
CA ASP A 272 -11.08 -6.07 15.05
C ASP A 272 -11.26 -6.69 13.65
N ILE A 273 -10.97 -8.00 13.53
CA ILE A 273 -11.14 -8.75 12.29
C ILE A 273 -12.59 -8.71 11.76
N ASN A 274 -13.58 -8.62 12.64
CA ASN A 274 -15.00 -8.55 12.27
C ASN A 274 -15.38 -7.20 11.62
N SER A 275 -14.49 -6.23 11.67
CA SER A 275 -14.64 -4.94 10.97
C SER A 275 -14.37 -5.04 9.48
N TYR A 276 -13.87 -6.17 9.01
CA TYR A 276 -13.46 -6.34 7.63
C TYR A 276 -14.42 -7.22 6.83
N LEU A 277 -14.52 -6.88 5.56
CA LEU A 277 -15.26 -7.61 4.53
C LEU A 277 -14.30 -8.05 3.42
N PRO A 278 -14.66 -9.06 2.63
CA PRO A 278 -13.98 -9.32 1.37
C PRO A 278 -13.89 -8.05 0.54
N GLY A 279 -12.72 -7.78 -0.03
CA GLY A 279 -12.59 -6.63 -0.93
C GLY A 279 -13.58 -6.72 -2.08
N TYR A 280 -14.15 -5.58 -2.47
CA TYR A 280 -15.23 -5.49 -3.46
C TYR A 280 -14.99 -6.31 -4.73
N TRP A 281 -13.78 -6.28 -5.27
CA TRP A 281 -13.40 -6.99 -6.51
C TRP A 281 -13.28 -8.51 -6.35
N TRP A 282 -13.31 -9.01 -5.11
CA TRP A 282 -13.01 -10.39 -4.76
C TRP A 282 -14.16 -11.12 -4.08
N LYS A 283 -15.21 -10.40 -3.65
CA LYS A 283 -16.32 -10.94 -2.82
C LYS A 283 -17.02 -12.17 -3.37
N ASN A 284 -16.95 -12.39 -4.69
CA ASN A 284 -17.58 -13.53 -5.37
C ASN A 284 -16.57 -14.64 -5.75
N LYS A 285 -15.33 -14.59 -5.23
CA LYS A 285 -14.28 -15.57 -5.52
C LYS A 285 -13.98 -16.42 -4.29
N SER A 286 -13.62 -17.69 -4.49
CA SER A 286 -13.07 -18.50 -3.40
C SER A 286 -11.60 -18.15 -3.19
N LEU A 287 -11.25 -17.73 -1.98
CA LEU A 287 -9.91 -17.28 -1.59
C LEU A 287 -9.37 -18.04 -0.37
N GLU A 288 -9.80 -19.29 -0.16
CA GLU A 288 -9.49 -20.08 1.03
C GLU A 288 -8.00 -20.18 1.37
N ASN A 289 -7.16 -20.18 0.34
CA ASN A 289 -5.69 -20.23 0.47
C ASN A 289 -5.01 -18.90 0.16
N CYS A 290 -5.76 -17.79 0.17
CA CYS A 290 -5.26 -16.46 -0.08
C CYS A 290 -5.07 -15.69 1.23
N LEU A 291 -3.98 -14.95 1.35
CA LEU A 291 -3.78 -14.05 2.47
C LEU A 291 -4.58 -12.75 2.21
N LEU A 292 -5.42 -12.37 3.16
CA LEU A 292 -6.27 -11.19 3.07
C LEU A 292 -5.62 -10.02 3.80
N ILE A 293 -5.49 -8.89 3.10
CA ILE A 293 -4.72 -7.71 3.53
C ILE A 293 -5.59 -6.47 3.49
N PRO A 294 -5.59 -5.61 4.53
CA PRO A 294 -6.33 -4.34 4.53
C PRO A 294 -6.01 -3.47 3.31
N ALA A 295 -7.04 -2.93 2.67
CA ALA A 295 -6.95 -2.05 1.50
C ALA A 295 -7.95 -0.89 1.56
N GLY A 296 -9.24 -1.15 1.47
CA GLY A 296 -10.31 -0.14 1.52
C GLY A 296 -10.71 0.26 2.94
N GLY A 297 -11.52 1.31 3.07
CA GLY A 297 -11.89 1.91 4.35
C GLY A 297 -10.70 2.62 5.00
N ARG A 298 -9.81 3.24 4.21
CA ARG A 298 -8.56 3.83 4.66
C ARG A 298 -8.35 5.25 4.15
N THR A 299 -7.68 6.04 4.97
CA THR A 299 -7.15 7.35 4.58
C THR A 299 -5.74 7.19 4.06
N VAL A 300 -5.43 7.90 2.98
CA VAL A 300 -4.12 7.91 2.33
C VAL A 300 -3.66 9.35 2.10
N ALA A 301 -2.38 9.55 1.83
CA ALA A 301 -1.87 10.82 1.37
C ALA A 301 -2.44 11.14 -0.02
N GLY A 302 -3.03 12.31 -0.15
CA GLY A 302 -3.53 12.84 -1.41
C GLY A 302 -2.44 13.56 -2.20
N TYR A 303 -2.85 14.27 -3.25
CA TYR A 303 -1.93 14.96 -4.17
C TYR A 303 -2.34 16.42 -4.46
N PHE A 304 -3.37 16.90 -3.78
CA PHE A 304 -3.87 18.28 -3.89
C PHE A 304 -3.20 19.25 -2.89
N GLY A 305 -2.05 18.89 -2.35
CA GLY A 305 -1.29 19.68 -1.37
C GLY A 305 -0.44 18.80 -0.47
N HIS A 306 0.60 19.36 0.13
CA HIS A 306 1.54 18.64 0.99
C HIS A 306 0.90 18.07 2.28
N ASN A 307 -0.30 18.47 2.61
CA ASN A 307 -1.11 18.00 3.75
C ASN A 307 -2.51 17.51 3.33
N ASN A 308 -2.66 17.11 2.09
CA ASN A 308 -3.93 16.58 1.58
C ASN A 308 -4.08 15.11 1.98
N TYR A 309 -5.24 14.76 2.52
CA TYR A 309 -5.60 13.41 2.97
C TYR A 309 -6.91 12.99 2.31
N ILE A 310 -6.91 11.84 1.67
CA ILE A 310 -8.07 11.30 0.97
C ILE A 310 -8.54 10.02 1.65
N TYR A 311 -9.80 9.97 2.07
CA TYR A 311 -10.44 8.73 2.48
C TYR A 311 -10.89 7.94 1.25
N ILE A 312 -10.57 6.66 1.25
CA ILE A 312 -10.96 5.69 0.22
C ILE A 312 -11.90 4.69 0.86
N GLY A 313 -13.18 4.72 0.50
CA GLY A 313 -14.17 3.73 0.92
C GLY A 313 -13.87 2.33 0.40
N ALA A 314 -14.89 1.50 0.26
CA ALA A 314 -14.74 0.13 -0.25
C ALA A 314 -14.19 0.09 -1.68
N GLY A 315 -13.59 -1.06 -2.05
CA GLY A 315 -13.15 -1.35 -3.42
C GLY A 315 -11.76 -0.83 -3.78
N ALA A 316 -10.89 -0.66 -2.81
CA ALA A 316 -9.47 -0.44 -3.07
C ALA A 316 -8.83 -1.66 -3.76
N GLY A 317 -7.90 -1.41 -4.68
CA GLY A 317 -7.19 -2.44 -5.43
C GLY A 317 -6.05 -3.09 -4.64
N MET A 318 -5.45 -4.15 -5.19
CA MET A 318 -4.28 -4.83 -4.61
C MET A 318 -3.09 -3.89 -4.38
N SER A 319 -2.98 -2.82 -5.14
CA SER A 319 -1.95 -1.79 -4.96
C SER A 319 -1.99 -1.09 -3.59
N TRP A 320 -3.09 -1.20 -2.83
CA TRP A 320 -3.17 -0.74 -1.43
C TRP A 320 -2.71 -1.81 -0.44
N SER A 321 -2.95 -3.09 -0.73
CA SER A 321 -2.48 -4.21 0.09
C SER A 321 -0.99 -4.47 -0.05
N THR A 322 -0.42 -4.22 -1.22
CA THR A 322 1.01 -4.42 -1.51
C THR A 322 1.92 -3.62 -0.55
N PRO A 323 1.76 -2.28 -0.39
CA PRO A 323 2.58 -1.51 0.55
C PRO A 323 2.30 -1.86 2.02
N TYR A 324 1.09 -2.30 2.37
CA TYR A 324 0.81 -2.81 3.70
C TYR A 324 1.67 -4.04 4.01
N LEU A 325 1.70 -5.02 3.09
CA LEU A 325 2.48 -6.25 3.27
C LEU A 325 3.99 -5.98 3.27
N ALA A 326 4.45 -5.05 2.42
CA ALA A 326 5.83 -4.56 2.43
C ALA A 326 6.21 -3.96 3.79
N GLY A 327 5.32 -3.15 4.37
CA GLY A 327 5.48 -2.58 5.70
C GLY A 327 5.54 -3.66 6.79
N VAL A 328 4.64 -4.64 6.77
CA VAL A 328 4.67 -5.75 7.75
C VAL A 328 6.00 -6.53 7.66
N TYR A 329 6.51 -6.77 6.44
CA TYR A 329 7.85 -7.38 6.31
C TYR A 329 8.94 -6.52 6.96
N ALA A 330 8.90 -5.20 6.79
CA ALA A 330 9.86 -4.29 7.42
C ALA A 330 9.78 -4.32 8.96
N LEU A 331 8.57 -4.41 9.55
CA LEU A 331 8.40 -4.62 11.00
C LEU A 331 9.05 -5.94 11.45
N MET A 332 8.78 -7.03 10.74
CA MET A 332 9.36 -8.35 11.03
C MET A 332 10.89 -8.35 10.90
N LYS A 333 11.40 -7.63 9.89
CA LYS A 333 12.84 -7.46 9.65
C LYS A 333 13.53 -6.68 10.76
N GLN A 334 12.86 -5.70 11.37
CA GLN A 334 13.35 -5.01 12.56
C GLN A 334 13.47 -5.96 13.75
N VAL A 335 12.48 -6.83 13.97
CA VAL A 335 12.48 -7.83 15.07
C VAL A 335 13.52 -8.90 14.85
N TYR A 336 13.64 -9.40 13.63
CA TYR A 336 14.62 -10.43 13.25
C TYR A 336 15.25 -10.10 11.90
N PHE A 337 16.43 -9.50 11.95
CA PHE A 337 17.11 -9.01 10.74
C PHE A 337 17.37 -10.11 9.70
N ASN A 338 17.56 -11.35 10.11
CA ASN A 338 17.85 -12.48 9.21
C ASN A 338 16.58 -13.17 8.67
N ILE A 339 15.38 -12.58 8.84
CA ILE A 339 14.18 -13.13 8.24
C ILE A 339 14.31 -13.15 6.71
N THR A 340 13.94 -14.28 6.11
CA THR A 340 13.92 -14.44 4.65
C THR A 340 12.52 -14.26 4.09
N PRO A 341 12.36 -13.93 2.79
CA PRO A 341 11.05 -13.85 2.15
C PRO A 341 10.23 -15.14 2.33
N LYS A 342 10.86 -16.31 2.21
CA LYS A 342 10.18 -17.60 2.40
C LYS A 342 9.66 -17.74 3.84
N LEU A 343 10.50 -17.51 4.84
CA LEU A 343 10.10 -17.60 6.26
C LEU A 343 8.99 -16.62 6.60
N PHE A 344 9.02 -15.41 6.03
CA PHE A 344 7.97 -14.43 6.21
C PHE A 344 6.61 -14.95 5.71
N TRP A 345 6.54 -15.48 4.49
CA TRP A 345 5.31 -16.06 3.96
C TRP A 345 4.81 -17.24 4.82
N ASP A 346 5.72 -18.11 5.26
CA ASP A 346 5.36 -19.25 6.11
C ASP A 346 4.76 -18.76 7.45
N ILE A 347 5.31 -17.71 8.05
CA ILE A 347 4.77 -17.09 9.27
C ILE A 347 3.42 -16.43 8.99
N CYS A 348 3.27 -15.70 7.87
CA CYS A 348 1.99 -15.08 7.50
C CYS A 348 0.85 -16.10 7.53
N PHE A 349 1.01 -17.22 6.83
CA PHE A 349 -0.05 -18.24 6.77
C PHE A 349 -0.21 -18.99 8.09
N LYS A 350 0.87 -19.26 8.82
CA LYS A 350 0.83 -19.99 10.10
C LYS A 350 0.10 -19.21 11.19
N THR A 351 0.17 -17.89 11.17
CA THR A 351 -0.37 -17.02 12.24
C THR A 351 -1.66 -16.32 11.85
N SER A 352 -2.08 -16.44 10.58
CA SER A 352 -3.30 -15.82 10.05
C SER A 352 -4.55 -16.41 10.67
N GLU A 353 -5.66 -15.67 10.55
CA GLU A 353 -6.96 -16.02 11.10
C GLU A 353 -8.01 -16.09 9.98
N PRO A 354 -8.92 -17.09 9.99
CA PRO A 354 -9.92 -17.19 8.96
C PRO A 354 -10.92 -16.02 9.02
N LEU A 355 -11.22 -15.42 7.89
CA LEU A 355 -12.36 -14.55 7.72
C LEU A 355 -13.59 -15.39 7.44
N ILE A 356 -14.60 -15.31 8.30
CA ILE A 356 -15.91 -15.91 8.06
C ILE A 356 -16.82 -14.87 7.41
N TYR A 357 -17.33 -15.18 6.25
CA TYR A 357 -18.23 -14.31 5.50
C TYR A 357 -19.35 -15.15 4.90
N ASN A 358 -20.61 -14.77 5.14
CA ASN A 358 -21.79 -15.54 4.75
C ASN A 358 -21.69 -17.02 5.20
N ASP A 359 -21.33 -17.24 6.48
CA ASP A 359 -21.20 -18.55 7.14
C ASP A 359 -20.18 -19.51 6.51
N LYS A 360 -19.26 -18.97 5.69
CA LYS A 360 -18.19 -19.74 5.05
C LYS A 360 -16.84 -19.11 5.31
N LYS A 361 -15.81 -19.95 5.37
CA LYS A 361 -14.42 -19.48 5.35
C LYS A 361 -14.13 -18.86 3.99
N TYR A 362 -13.79 -17.58 4.00
CA TYR A 362 -13.51 -16.82 2.78
C TYR A 362 -12.03 -16.76 2.44
N GLY A 363 -11.16 -16.57 3.42
CA GLY A 363 -9.70 -16.50 3.27
C GLY A 363 -9.02 -16.34 4.62
N MET A 364 -7.72 -16.06 4.62
CA MET A 364 -6.86 -15.99 5.81
C MET A 364 -6.40 -14.56 6.05
N VAL A 365 -6.86 -13.90 7.10
CA VAL A 365 -6.50 -12.51 7.43
C VAL A 365 -5.14 -12.46 8.10
N ILE A 366 -4.25 -11.61 7.59
CA ILE A 366 -2.94 -11.35 8.19
C ILE A 366 -3.09 -10.87 9.64
N GLN A 367 -2.21 -11.33 10.54
CA GLN A 367 -2.22 -11.02 11.96
C GLN A 367 -0.84 -10.52 12.42
N PRO A 368 -0.47 -9.24 12.19
CA PRO A 368 0.89 -8.73 12.44
C PRO A 368 1.37 -8.91 13.88
N GLU A 369 0.52 -8.70 14.89
CA GLU A 369 0.92 -8.93 16.27
C GLU A 369 1.21 -10.41 16.58
N ARG A 370 0.43 -11.33 16.00
CA ARG A 370 0.67 -12.77 16.16
C ARG A 370 1.96 -13.19 15.44
N MET A 371 2.26 -12.57 14.28
CA MET A 371 3.50 -12.81 13.53
C MET A 371 4.72 -12.42 14.36
N VAL A 372 4.71 -11.23 14.96
CA VAL A 372 5.80 -10.75 15.82
C VAL A 372 5.96 -11.66 17.02
N ARG A 373 4.88 -11.95 17.74
CA ARG A 373 4.91 -12.84 18.91
C ARG A 373 5.43 -14.25 18.58
N PHE A 374 5.01 -14.79 17.43
CA PHE A 374 5.51 -16.09 16.96
C PHE A 374 7.03 -16.05 16.75
N LEU A 375 7.51 -15.00 16.09
CA LEU A 375 8.93 -14.84 15.80
C LEU A 375 9.78 -14.67 17.07
N GLU A 376 9.32 -13.84 18.01
CA GLU A 376 9.96 -13.65 19.32
C GLU A 376 10.06 -14.98 20.10
N ASN A 377 9.00 -15.78 20.12
CA ASN A 377 8.99 -17.08 20.78
C ASN A 377 9.97 -18.09 20.13
N GLU A 378 10.06 -18.11 18.82
CA GLU A 378 11.01 -18.99 18.11
C GLU A 378 12.46 -18.55 18.35
N LEU A 379 12.73 -17.26 18.42
CA LEU A 379 14.06 -16.72 18.77
C LEU A 379 14.46 -17.09 20.19
N LEU A 380 13.54 -16.98 21.17
CA LEU A 380 13.78 -17.39 22.56
C LEU A 380 14.10 -18.88 22.67
N LYS A 381 13.34 -19.75 22.00
CA LYS A 381 13.61 -21.19 21.97
C LYS A 381 15.00 -21.50 21.42
N LYS A 382 15.43 -20.80 20.36
CA LYS A 382 16.78 -20.98 19.78
C LYS A 382 17.87 -20.59 20.77
N ILE A 383 17.73 -19.43 21.43
CA ILE A 383 18.65 -18.95 22.44
C ILE A 383 18.79 -19.97 23.61
N HIS A 384 17.66 -20.48 24.13
CA HIS A 384 17.69 -21.48 25.20
C HIS A 384 18.40 -22.78 24.76
N LYS A 385 18.20 -23.20 23.53
CA LYS A 385 18.89 -24.39 22.99
C LYS A 385 20.38 -24.18 22.87
N ASP A 386 20.82 -22.98 22.43
CA ASP A 386 22.25 -22.66 22.27
C ASP A 386 22.98 -22.49 23.64
N ILE A 387 22.24 -22.13 24.72
CA ILE A 387 22.78 -22.03 26.09
C ILE A 387 22.85 -23.40 26.78
N SER A 388 22.01 -24.35 26.35
CA SER A 388 21.96 -25.71 26.92
C SER A 388 22.90 -26.72 26.26
N LEU A 389 23.69 -26.32 25.31
CA LEU A 389 24.80 -27.02 24.67
C LEU A 389 26.15 -26.48 25.16
#